data_99a6bd95871b3508a8aedc691e97ec07
#
_entry.id   99a6bd95871b3508a8aedc691e97ec07
#
_cell.length_a   1.000
_cell.length_b   1.000
_cell.length_c   1.000
_cell.angle_alpha   90.00
_cell.angle_beta   90.00
_cell.angle_gamma   90.00
#
_symmetry.space_group_name_H-M   'P 1'
#
loop_
_entity.id
_entity.type
_entity.pdbx_description
1 polymer ?
#
loop_
_entity_poly.entity_id
_entity_poly.type
_entity_poly.pdbx_seq_one_letter_code
_entity_poly.pdbx_strand_id
1 'polypeptide(L)'
;RSVTQSLGILPDAWMQDRYYRYYGVITSFLTNLTNLEIDKPEDYSEEAINAILDNVEAGEKYTTSPAWPGSYAAQTPADEQVKQPTILYVMDESYWDVSELEQYGFRFDTDVSANLHALQQTSAYGRVYSPSFGGGTCDVEFEALTGYSVSYLPSGSKPYQQHVTKPMFALPSYLKTEGYQTAAVHCFWARYWSRDTAYPNLGLDDFISLEKMQGVQKVRRHYWTTGLVT
;
A
#
# COMPACT_ATOMS: atom_id res chain seq x y z
N ARG A 1 19.14 -15.11 12.53
CA ARG A 1 19.18 -13.69 13.03
C ARG A 1 20.62 -13.20 12.96
N SER A 2 20.85 -12.01 12.40
CA SER A 2 22.20 -11.43 12.39
C SER A 2 22.68 -11.09 13.82
N VAL A 3 23.99 -11.00 14.03
CA VAL A 3 24.57 -10.60 15.32
C VAL A 3 24.01 -9.25 15.77
N THR A 4 23.82 -8.32 14.84
CA THR A 4 23.27 -6.99 15.12
C THR A 4 21.82 -7.04 15.61
N GLN A 5 20.98 -7.90 15.02
CA GLN A 5 19.61 -8.13 15.49
C GLN A 5 19.58 -8.74 16.91
N SER A 6 20.51 -9.63 17.20
CA SER A 6 20.64 -10.23 18.55
C SER A 6 21.01 -9.21 19.61
N LEU A 7 21.70 -8.14 19.22
CA LEU A 7 22.07 -7.01 20.07
C LEU A 7 21.00 -5.91 20.12
N GLY A 8 19.84 -6.13 19.49
CA GLY A 8 18.77 -5.13 19.44
C GLY A 8 19.04 -3.96 18.48
N ILE A 9 20.06 -4.09 17.63
CA ILE A 9 20.39 -3.09 16.62
C ILE A 9 19.53 -3.41 15.37
N LEU A 10 18.40 -2.73 15.26
CA LEU A 10 17.51 -2.86 14.11
C LEU A 10 17.79 -1.74 13.11
N PRO A 11 17.78 -2.02 11.81
CA PRO A 11 17.98 -0.97 10.81
C PRO A 11 16.82 0.02 10.86
N ASP A 12 17.15 1.29 10.64
CA ASP A 12 16.15 2.36 10.49
C ASP A 12 16.31 2.98 9.10
N ALA A 13 15.53 2.50 8.15
CA ALA A 13 15.57 3.00 6.78
C ALA A 13 15.04 4.43 6.65
N TRP A 14 14.24 4.88 7.63
CA TRP A 14 13.62 6.19 7.61
C TRP A 14 14.54 7.30 8.10
N MET A 15 15.29 7.06 9.18
CA MET A 15 16.15 8.06 9.81
C MET A 15 17.61 7.61 9.78
N GLN A 16 18.14 7.37 8.60
CA GLN A 16 19.50 6.86 8.39
C GLN A 16 20.57 7.75 9.04
N ASP A 17 20.42 9.07 8.96
CA ASP A 17 21.36 10.01 9.60
C ASP A 17 21.41 9.82 11.12
N ARG A 18 20.27 9.63 11.76
CA ARG A 18 20.17 9.33 13.18
C ARG A 18 20.77 7.95 13.49
N TYR A 19 20.46 6.96 12.68
CA TYR A 19 20.95 5.60 12.82
C TYR A 19 22.48 5.55 12.78
N TYR A 20 23.10 6.20 11.78
CA TYR A 20 24.56 6.30 11.66
C TYR A 20 25.22 7.09 12.79
N ARG A 21 24.54 8.09 13.34
CA ARG A 21 25.03 8.83 14.51
C ARG A 21 25.04 7.98 15.78
N TYR A 22 24.02 7.13 15.97
CA TYR A 22 23.90 6.31 17.18
C TYR A 22 24.82 5.09 17.18
N TYR A 23 24.88 4.39 16.08
CA TYR A 23 25.58 3.10 16.00
C TYR A 23 26.94 3.19 15.28
N GLY A 24 27.28 4.34 14.75
CA GLY A 24 28.51 4.56 13.98
C GLY A 24 28.44 3.99 12.56
N VAL A 25 29.36 4.42 11.71
CA VAL A 25 29.36 4.13 10.27
C VAL A 25 29.49 2.63 10.00
N ILE A 26 30.42 1.95 10.64
CA ILE A 26 30.72 0.54 10.38
C ILE A 26 29.55 -0.35 10.77
N THR A 27 29.01 -0.18 11.98
CA THR A 27 27.88 -0.99 12.46
C THR A 27 26.64 -0.77 11.61
N SER A 28 26.31 0.49 11.29
CA SER A 28 25.16 0.83 10.47
C SER A 28 25.28 0.29 9.06
N PHE A 29 26.46 0.40 8.46
CA PHE A 29 26.73 -0.14 7.13
C PHE A 29 26.57 -1.67 7.09
N LEU A 30 27.19 -2.39 8.04
CA LEU A 30 27.09 -3.84 8.10
C LEU A 30 25.66 -4.31 8.35
N THR A 31 24.92 -3.62 9.23
CA THR A 31 23.51 -3.94 9.47
C THR A 31 22.65 -3.71 8.21
N ASN A 32 22.89 -2.64 7.48
CA ASN A 32 22.19 -2.38 6.24
C ASN A 32 22.50 -3.43 5.16
N LEU A 33 23.76 -3.90 5.08
CA LEU A 33 24.09 -4.99 4.14
C LEU A 33 23.36 -6.29 4.44
N THR A 34 23.17 -6.64 5.72
CA THR A 34 22.45 -7.88 6.09
C THR A 34 20.96 -7.82 5.82
N ASN A 35 20.42 -6.63 5.52
CA ASN A 35 19.01 -6.43 5.22
C ASN A 35 18.70 -6.26 3.71
N LEU A 36 19.65 -6.51 2.85
CA LEU A 36 19.43 -6.43 1.40
C LEU A 36 18.80 -7.68 0.82
N GLU A 37 18.93 -8.82 1.50
CA GLU A 37 18.44 -10.11 1.03
C GLU A 37 17.16 -10.49 1.78
N ILE A 38 16.22 -11.05 1.03
CA ILE A 38 15.01 -11.68 1.56
C ILE A 38 15.38 -13.14 1.82
N ASP A 39 15.22 -13.59 3.07
CA ASP A 39 15.44 -14.99 3.42
C ASP A 39 14.45 -15.88 2.65
N LYS A 40 14.97 -16.92 2.01
CA LYS A 40 14.11 -17.95 1.44
C LYS A 40 13.52 -18.82 2.55
N PRO A 41 12.20 -19.11 2.51
CA PRO A 41 11.63 -20.14 3.37
C PRO A 41 12.35 -21.47 3.18
N GLU A 42 12.45 -22.28 4.24
CA GLU A 42 13.16 -23.58 4.20
C GLU A 42 12.54 -24.55 3.20
N ASP A 43 11.24 -24.44 2.97
CA ASP A 43 10.44 -25.26 2.05
C ASP A 43 10.25 -24.62 0.65
N TYR A 44 10.98 -23.54 0.35
CA TYR A 44 10.88 -22.86 -0.93
C TYR A 44 11.44 -23.70 -2.08
N SER A 45 10.53 -24.34 -2.80
CA SER A 45 10.83 -25.17 -3.97
C SER A 45 9.77 -24.99 -5.04
N GLU A 46 10.08 -25.42 -6.26
CA GLU A 46 9.14 -25.42 -7.38
C GLU A 46 7.94 -26.34 -7.08
N GLU A 47 8.19 -27.47 -6.44
CA GLU A 47 7.15 -28.42 -6.05
C GLU A 47 6.19 -27.81 -5.01
N ALA A 48 6.72 -27.10 -4.01
CA ALA A 48 5.89 -26.42 -3.01
C ALA A 48 5.02 -25.33 -3.64
N ILE A 49 5.57 -24.56 -4.58
CA ILE A 49 4.82 -23.53 -5.30
C ILE A 49 3.72 -24.16 -6.16
N ASN A 50 4.05 -25.22 -6.91
CA ASN A 50 3.07 -25.90 -7.75
C ASN A 50 1.95 -26.53 -6.89
N ALA A 51 2.28 -27.13 -5.75
CA ALA A 51 1.27 -27.64 -4.82
C ALA A 51 0.31 -26.56 -4.30
N ILE A 52 0.80 -25.33 -4.07
CA ILE A 52 -0.07 -24.20 -3.72
C ILE A 52 -0.98 -23.82 -4.90
N LEU A 53 -0.43 -23.76 -6.11
CA LEU A 53 -1.20 -23.43 -7.32
C LEU A 53 -2.27 -24.49 -7.62
N ASP A 54 -1.92 -25.78 -7.51
CA ASP A 54 -2.86 -26.87 -7.69
C ASP A 54 -4.02 -26.79 -6.70
N ASN A 55 -3.76 -26.43 -5.45
CA ASN A 55 -4.79 -26.22 -4.42
C ASN A 55 -5.69 -25.02 -4.76
N VAL A 56 -5.14 -23.95 -5.34
CA VAL A 56 -5.92 -22.78 -5.78
C VAL A 56 -6.80 -23.14 -6.97
N GLU A 57 -6.29 -23.89 -7.95
CA GLU A 57 -7.04 -24.34 -9.12
C GLU A 57 -8.11 -25.38 -8.76
N ALA A 58 -7.87 -26.24 -7.78
CA ALA A 58 -8.84 -27.21 -7.29
C ALA A 58 -10.07 -26.58 -6.60
N GLY A 59 -10.05 -25.25 -6.44
CA GLY A 59 -11.24 -24.51 -6.03
C GLY A 59 -11.61 -24.69 -4.57
N GLU A 60 -10.66 -24.88 -3.68
CA GLU A 60 -10.88 -24.52 -2.29
C GLU A 60 -11.15 -23.01 -2.27
N LYS A 61 -12.43 -22.70 -2.50
CA LYS A 61 -12.92 -21.34 -2.28
C LYS A 61 -12.49 -20.99 -0.86
N TYR A 62 -11.52 -20.12 -0.72
CA TYR A 62 -11.40 -19.37 0.52
C TYR A 62 -12.81 -18.90 0.82
N THR A 63 -13.43 -19.50 1.82
CA THR A 63 -14.71 -19.05 2.31
C THR A 63 -14.41 -17.64 2.79
N THR A 64 -14.66 -16.70 1.89
CA THR A 64 -14.65 -15.30 2.23
C THR A 64 -15.38 -15.18 3.56
N SER A 65 -14.78 -14.47 4.47
CA SER A 65 -15.39 -14.02 5.72
C SER A 65 -16.89 -13.83 5.54
N PRO A 66 -17.69 -14.09 6.58
CA PRO A 66 -19.14 -14.16 6.46
C PRO A 66 -19.66 -13.09 5.53
N ALA A 67 -20.44 -13.53 4.56
CA ALA A 67 -20.92 -12.73 3.46
C ALA A 67 -21.23 -11.31 3.93
N TRP A 68 -20.54 -10.34 3.36
CA TRP A 68 -20.88 -8.94 3.56
C TRP A 68 -22.38 -8.81 3.33
N PRO A 69 -23.13 -8.21 4.27
CA PRO A 69 -24.49 -7.82 3.98
C PRO A 69 -24.41 -6.80 2.85
N GLY A 70 -24.65 -7.23 1.62
CA GLY A 70 -24.45 -6.42 0.42
C GLY A 70 -23.36 -6.93 -0.51
N SER A 71 -23.00 -8.24 -0.47
CA SER A 71 -22.31 -8.81 -1.60
C SER A 71 -23.14 -8.53 -2.83
N TYR A 72 -22.75 -7.52 -3.61
CA TYR A 72 -23.17 -7.39 -4.98
C TYR A 72 -22.62 -8.60 -5.74
N ALA A 73 -23.23 -9.76 -5.54
CA ALA A 73 -23.31 -10.73 -6.61
C ALA A 73 -24.04 -9.97 -7.71
N ALA A 74 -23.28 -9.36 -8.60
CA ALA A 74 -23.84 -8.76 -9.78
C ALA A 74 -24.68 -9.86 -10.44
N GLN A 75 -25.98 -9.79 -10.27
CA GLN A 75 -26.92 -10.45 -11.16
C GLN A 75 -26.81 -9.65 -12.46
N THR A 76 -25.72 -9.89 -13.18
CA THR A 76 -25.58 -9.37 -14.52
C THR A 76 -26.48 -10.24 -15.38
N PRO A 77 -27.51 -9.70 -16.00
CA PRO A 77 -28.25 -10.43 -17.04
C PRO A 77 -27.22 -10.83 -18.10
N ALA A 78 -27.25 -12.07 -18.55
CA ALA A 78 -26.24 -12.67 -19.43
C ALA A 78 -26.15 -12.01 -20.83
N ASP A 79 -26.89 -10.96 -21.13
CA ASP A 79 -27.05 -10.35 -22.47
C ASP A 79 -26.73 -8.84 -22.53
N GLU A 80 -26.39 -8.17 -21.44
CA GLU A 80 -25.92 -6.80 -21.54
C GLU A 80 -24.40 -6.78 -21.60
N GLN A 81 -23.83 -6.17 -22.64
CA GLN A 81 -22.42 -5.79 -22.68
C GLN A 81 -22.14 -4.92 -21.45
N VAL A 82 -21.60 -5.53 -20.40
CA VAL A 82 -21.24 -4.81 -19.18
C VAL A 82 -20.13 -3.82 -19.55
N LYS A 83 -20.50 -2.56 -19.63
CA LYS A 83 -19.51 -1.50 -19.79
C LYS A 83 -18.60 -1.54 -18.56
N GLN A 84 -17.32 -1.75 -18.78
CA GLN A 84 -16.33 -1.74 -17.70
C GLN A 84 -16.44 -0.44 -16.89
N PRO A 85 -16.67 -0.51 -15.57
CA PRO A 85 -16.79 0.68 -14.76
C PRO A 85 -15.43 1.38 -14.63
N THR A 86 -15.45 2.70 -14.46
CA THR A 86 -14.25 3.40 -13.98
C THR A 86 -14.02 3.05 -12.52
N ILE A 87 -12.80 2.60 -12.20
CA ILE A 87 -12.40 2.27 -10.83
C ILE A 87 -11.57 3.42 -10.28
N LEU A 88 -12.03 4.05 -9.23
CA LEU A 88 -11.30 5.06 -8.49
C LEU A 88 -10.86 4.47 -7.14
N TYR A 89 -9.55 4.22 -7.02
CA TYR A 89 -8.94 3.74 -5.78
C TYR A 89 -8.30 4.92 -5.06
N VAL A 90 -8.86 5.31 -3.93
CA VAL A 90 -8.37 6.46 -3.14
C VAL A 90 -7.69 5.96 -1.89
N MET A 91 -6.40 6.25 -1.74
CA MET A 91 -5.66 6.06 -0.50
C MET A 91 -5.59 7.40 0.23
N ASP A 92 -6.41 7.53 1.27
CA ASP A 92 -6.42 8.72 2.13
C ASP A 92 -5.46 8.46 3.31
N GLU A 93 -4.19 8.77 3.06
CA GLU A 93 -3.11 8.52 4.02
C GLU A 93 -3.33 9.29 5.31
N SER A 94 -3.06 8.61 6.41
CA SER A 94 -3.20 9.17 7.77
C SER A 94 -4.64 9.57 8.14
N TYR A 95 -5.63 9.23 7.29
CA TYR A 95 -7.02 9.42 7.65
C TYR A 95 -7.44 8.44 8.73
N TRP A 96 -8.12 8.94 9.72
CA TRP A 96 -8.63 8.17 10.83
C TRP A 96 -9.91 8.82 11.36
N ASP A 97 -10.86 8.01 11.76
CA ASP A 97 -12.09 8.51 12.34
C ASP A 97 -11.85 9.04 13.75
N VAL A 98 -11.72 10.36 13.85
CA VAL A 98 -11.42 11.06 15.11
C VAL A 98 -12.51 10.84 16.15
N SER A 99 -13.75 10.53 15.74
CA SER A 99 -14.86 10.24 16.66
C SER A 99 -14.58 9.02 17.56
N GLU A 100 -13.68 8.13 17.14
CA GLU A 100 -13.25 7.00 17.98
C GLU A 100 -12.58 7.42 19.29
N LEU A 101 -12.11 8.67 19.40
CA LEU A 101 -11.59 9.18 20.68
C LEU A 101 -12.66 9.33 21.76
N GLU A 102 -13.94 9.30 21.40
CA GLU A 102 -15.04 9.38 22.37
C GLU A 102 -14.99 8.21 23.36
N GLN A 103 -14.55 7.03 22.93
CA GLN A 103 -14.35 5.88 23.82
C GLN A 103 -13.32 6.13 24.93
N TYR A 104 -12.44 7.13 24.74
CA TYR A 104 -11.41 7.55 25.71
C TYR A 104 -11.79 8.81 26.48
N GLY A 105 -13.07 9.23 26.39
CA GLY A 105 -13.61 10.36 27.16
C GLY A 105 -13.53 11.72 26.46
N PHE A 106 -13.06 11.77 25.23
CA PHE A 106 -13.17 12.99 24.41
C PHE A 106 -14.64 13.21 24.03
N ARG A 107 -15.01 14.45 23.79
CA ARG A 107 -16.35 14.82 23.33
C ARG A 107 -16.24 15.84 22.21
N PHE A 108 -17.08 15.68 21.21
CA PHE A 108 -17.18 16.59 20.07
C PHE A 108 -18.59 17.19 20.05
N ASP A 109 -18.68 18.48 19.83
CA ASP A 109 -19.99 19.19 19.75
C ASP A 109 -20.74 18.88 18.46
N THR A 110 -20.04 18.36 17.46
CA THR A 110 -20.58 17.99 16.15
C THR A 110 -19.94 16.68 15.68
N ASP A 111 -20.57 16.00 14.74
CA ASP A 111 -19.98 14.86 14.07
C ASP A 111 -18.77 15.31 13.22
N VAL A 112 -17.58 15.00 13.71
CA VAL A 112 -16.29 15.40 13.07
C VAL A 112 -15.95 14.57 11.84
N SER A 113 -16.63 13.41 11.66
CA SER A 113 -16.45 12.49 10.56
C SER A 113 -17.74 12.29 9.74
N ALA A 114 -18.61 13.30 9.70
CA ALA A 114 -19.98 13.21 9.14
C ALA A 114 -20.02 12.62 7.72
N ASN A 115 -19.09 12.98 6.84
CA ASN A 115 -19.03 12.45 5.48
C ASN A 115 -18.67 10.95 5.46
N LEU A 116 -17.75 10.52 6.32
CA LEU A 116 -17.40 9.10 6.47
C LEU A 116 -18.61 8.32 6.99
N HIS A 117 -19.24 8.81 8.05
CA HIS A 117 -20.41 8.15 8.64
C HIS A 117 -21.56 8.06 7.64
N ALA A 118 -21.79 9.09 6.82
CA ALA A 118 -22.77 9.06 5.75
C ALA A 118 -22.44 7.99 4.68
N LEU A 119 -21.17 7.86 4.28
CA LEU A 119 -20.73 6.82 3.36
C LEU A 119 -20.92 5.42 3.94
N GLN A 120 -20.65 5.21 5.21
CA GLN A 120 -20.82 3.93 5.89
C GLN A 120 -22.28 3.45 5.90
N GLN A 121 -23.25 4.37 5.81
CA GLN A 121 -24.67 4.00 5.73
C GLN A 121 -25.07 3.41 4.37
N THR A 122 -24.33 3.73 3.32
CA THR A 122 -24.69 3.41 1.93
C THR A 122 -23.68 2.54 1.20
N SER A 123 -22.55 2.26 1.84
CA SER A 123 -21.41 1.56 1.22
C SER A 123 -20.91 0.43 2.12
N ALA A 124 -20.26 -0.54 1.53
CA ALA A 124 -19.50 -1.53 2.27
C ALA A 124 -18.32 -0.86 2.96
N TYR A 125 -18.11 -1.14 4.23
CA TYR A 125 -16.97 -0.61 4.99
C TYR A 125 -16.43 -1.65 5.96
N GLY A 126 -15.20 -1.44 6.42
CA GLY A 126 -14.54 -2.30 7.39
C GLY A 126 -13.25 -1.67 7.91
N ARG A 127 -12.62 -2.34 8.85
CA ARG A 127 -11.32 -1.93 9.40
C ARG A 127 -10.21 -2.73 8.74
N VAL A 128 -9.13 -2.05 8.41
CA VAL A 128 -7.88 -2.66 7.99
C VAL A 128 -6.77 -2.22 8.94
N TYR A 129 -5.80 -3.11 9.15
CA TYR A 129 -4.61 -2.77 9.92
C TYR A 129 -3.54 -2.27 8.97
N SER A 130 -2.99 -1.09 9.27
CA SER A 130 -1.85 -0.56 8.52
C SER A 130 -0.56 -1.28 8.94
N PRO A 131 0.31 -1.66 7.99
CA PRO A 131 1.62 -2.26 8.30
C PRO A 131 2.61 -1.25 8.87
N SER A 132 2.31 0.05 8.77
CA SER A 132 3.21 1.13 9.18
C SER A 132 2.56 2.01 10.23
N PHE A 133 3.39 2.49 11.16
CA PHE A 133 3.03 3.49 12.15
C PHE A 133 3.97 4.70 12.07
N GLY A 134 3.40 5.90 11.99
CA GLY A 134 4.16 7.15 12.04
C GLY A 134 4.96 7.46 10.78
N GLY A 135 4.57 6.94 9.62
CA GLY A 135 5.22 7.17 8.32
C GLY A 135 5.37 5.87 7.53
N GLY A 136 6.00 5.95 6.35
CA GLY A 136 6.19 4.77 5.50
C GLY A 136 4.99 4.45 4.61
N THR A 137 4.34 5.46 4.05
CA THR A 137 3.17 5.32 3.14
C THR A 137 3.38 4.29 2.04
N CYS A 138 4.60 4.19 1.52
CA CYS A 138 4.92 3.21 0.47
C CYS A 138 4.75 1.76 0.92
N ASP A 139 4.80 1.47 2.21
CA ASP A 139 4.57 0.13 2.77
C ASP A 139 3.08 -0.22 2.63
N VAL A 140 2.21 0.74 2.97
CA VAL A 140 0.75 0.60 2.85
C VAL A 140 0.31 0.53 1.40
N GLU A 141 0.85 1.41 0.55
CA GLU A 141 0.59 1.37 -0.90
C GLU A 141 1.00 0.02 -1.51
N PHE A 142 2.19 -0.48 -1.13
CA PHE A 142 2.69 -1.76 -1.61
C PHE A 142 1.73 -2.90 -1.25
N GLU A 143 1.34 -3.02 0.02
CA GLU A 143 0.40 -4.06 0.44
C GLU A 143 -0.96 -3.93 -0.26
N ALA A 144 -1.49 -2.71 -0.34
CA ALA A 144 -2.78 -2.45 -0.96
C ALA A 144 -2.82 -2.77 -2.46
N LEU A 145 -1.72 -2.50 -3.18
CA LEU A 145 -1.65 -2.72 -4.63
C LEU A 145 -1.21 -4.13 -5.01
N THR A 146 -0.43 -4.81 -4.16
CA THR A 146 0.14 -6.13 -4.51
C THR A 146 -0.50 -7.29 -3.77
N GLY A 147 -1.11 -7.05 -2.61
CA GLY A 147 -1.56 -8.09 -1.69
C GLY A 147 -0.42 -8.79 -0.94
N TYR A 148 0.84 -8.39 -1.16
CA TYR A 148 1.98 -8.96 -0.44
C TYR A 148 2.24 -8.19 0.85
N SER A 149 2.51 -8.91 1.95
CA SER A 149 2.79 -8.26 3.21
C SER A 149 4.25 -7.84 3.36
N VAL A 150 4.47 -6.61 3.82
CA VAL A 150 5.81 -6.11 4.17
C VAL A 150 6.40 -6.83 5.39
N SER A 151 5.60 -7.58 6.15
CA SER A 151 6.09 -8.36 7.29
C SER A 151 7.08 -9.45 6.89
N TYR A 152 7.07 -9.88 5.64
CA TYR A 152 8.01 -10.85 5.07
C TYR A 152 9.29 -10.21 4.53
N LEU A 153 9.35 -8.89 4.47
CA LEU A 153 10.55 -8.18 4.06
C LEU A 153 11.49 -7.98 5.26
N PRO A 154 12.79 -7.78 5.02
CA PRO A 154 13.71 -7.45 6.08
C PRO A 154 13.25 -6.22 6.86
N SER A 155 13.47 -6.23 8.18
CA SER A 155 13.03 -5.14 9.05
C SER A 155 13.57 -3.77 8.58
N GLY A 156 12.67 -2.80 8.47
CA GLY A 156 13.02 -1.45 7.99
C GLY A 156 13.10 -1.32 6.47
N SER A 157 12.83 -2.38 5.70
CA SER A 157 12.76 -2.31 4.24
C SER A 157 11.72 -1.29 3.78
N LYS A 158 12.02 -0.68 2.63
CA LYS A 158 11.07 0.15 1.90
C LYS A 158 10.84 -0.49 0.53
N PRO A 159 9.66 -1.11 0.31
CA PRO A 159 9.40 -1.94 -0.86
C PRO A 159 9.73 -1.24 -2.17
N TYR A 160 9.27 -0.02 -2.34
CA TYR A 160 9.46 0.74 -3.58
C TYR A 160 10.92 1.10 -3.85
N GLN A 161 11.73 1.28 -2.80
CA GLN A 161 13.13 1.66 -2.95
C GLN A 161 14.06 0.45 -3.15
N GLN A 162 13.67 -0.72 -2.64
CA GLN A 162 14.57 -1.87 -2.52
C GLN A 162 14.10 -3.11 -3.28
N HIS A 163 12.79 -3.31 -3.42
CA HIS A 163 12.24 -4.57 -3.89
C HIS A 163 11.44 -4.45 -5.20
N VAL A 164 10.76 -3.32 -5.44
CA VAL A 164 10.02 -3.10 -6.69
C VAL A 164 10.95 -2.56 -7.79
N THR A 165 11.96 -3.35 -8.13
CA THR A 165 13.00 -2.98 -9.12
C THR A 165 12.77 -3.55 -10.51
N LYS A 166 11.77 -4.40 -10.67
CA LYS A 166 11.35 -5.06 -11.91
C LYS A 166 9.83 -5.25 -11.91
N PRO A 167 9.22 -5.50 -13.07
CA PRO A 167 7.79 -5.76 -13.16
C PRO A 167 7.38 -6.89 -12.23
N MET A 168 6.29 -6.68 -11.51
CA MET A 168 5.70 -7.66 -10.61
C MET A 168 4.18 -7.59 -10.67
N PHE A 169 3.53 -8.66 -10.20
CA PHE A 169 2.08 -8.70 -10.12
C PHE A 169 1.56 -7.67 -9.11
N ALA A 170 0.58 -6.90 -9.54
CA ALA A 170 -0.13 -5.92 -8.73
C ALA A 170 -1.52 -5.65 -9.30
N LEU A 171 -2.39 -5.03 -8.52
CA LEU A 171 -3.74 -4.69 -8.98
C LEU A 171 -3.74 -3.91 -10.32
N PRO A 172 -2.90 -2.88 -10.52
CA PRO A 172 -2.86 -2.20 -11.82
C PRO A 172 -2.45 -3.13 -12.97
N SER A 173 -1.44 -3.99 -12.76
CA SER A 173 -1.01 -4.94 -13.80
C SER A 173 -2.10 -5.95 -14.14
N TYR A 174 -2.87 -6.41 -13.15
CA TYR A 174 -4.02 -7.28 -13.37
C TYR A 174 -5.13 -6.55 -14.15
N LEU A 175 -5.50 -5.33 -13.73
CA LEU A 175 -6.54 -4.56 -14.42
C LEU A 175 -6.20 -4.28 -15.89
N LYS A 176 -4.93 -4.15 -16.23
CA LYS A 176 -4.49 -4.05 -17.63
C LYS A 176 -4.82 -5.31 -18.42
N THR A 177 -4.72 -6.50 -17.84
CA THR A 177 -5.11 -7.75 -18.53
C THR A 177 -6.62 -7.79 -18.81
N GLU A 178 -7.41 -7.06 -18.00
CA GLU A 178 -8.85 -6.88 -18.18
C GLU A 178 -9.20 -5.70 -19.13
N GLY A 179 -8.20 -5.07 -19.76
CA GLY A 179 -8.39 -4.00 -20.73
C GLY A 179 -8.49 -2.59 -20.15
N TYR A 180 -8.19 -2.40 -18.88
CA TYR A 180 -8.17 -1.06 -18.30
C TYR A 180 -6.89 -0.30 -18.65
N GLN A 181 -7.02 1.01 -18.77
CA GLN A 181 -5.90 1.94 -18.66
C GLN A 181 -5.73 2.31 -17.19
N THR A 182 -4.49 2.39 -16.75
CA THR A 182 -4.14 2.57 -15.34
C THR A 182 -3.32 3.84 -15.12
N ALA A 183 -3.73 4.67 -14.18
CA ALA A 183 -3.00 5.90 -13.85
C ALA A 183 -2.97 6.12 -12.34
N ALA A 184 -1.90 6.71 -11.86
CA ALA A 184 -1.79 7.19 -10.49
C ALA A 184 -1.71 8.72 -10.45
N VAL A 185 -2.31 9.30 -9.41
CA VAL A 185 -2.22 10.73 -9.11
C VAL A 185 -1.71 10.90 -7.69
N HIS A 186 -0.63 11.66 -7.51
CA HIS A 186 -0.07 11.89 -6.18
C HIS A 186 0.49 13.31 -6.07
N CYS A 187 0.03 14.06 -5.09
CA CYS A 187 0.36 15.48 -4.91
C CYS A 187 1.75 15.74 -4.29
N PHE A 188 2.71 14.88 -4.54
CA PHE A 188 4.08 15.03 -4.09
C PHE A 188 5.08 14.69 -5.22
N TRP A 189 6.39 14.80 -4.96
CA TRP A 189 7.44 14.54 -5.94
C TRP A 189 7.45 13.09 -6.40
N ALA A 190 7.57 12.85 -7.71
CA ALA A 190 7.54 11.50 -8.28
C ALA A 190 8.61 10.59 -7.69
N ARG A 191 9.82 11.11 -7.50
CA ARG A 191 10.94 10.35 -6.94
C ARG A 191 10.82 10.05 -5.43
N TYR A 192 9.86 10.67 -4.74
CA TYR A 192 9.68 10.39 -3.32
C TYR A 192 9.16 8.96 -3.14
N TRP A 193 9.82 8.19 -2.31
CA TRP A 193 9.67 6.74 -2.21
C TRP A 193 9.98 5.98 -3.52
N SER A 194 10.68 6.59 -4.48
CA SER A 194 10.97 5.98 -5.79
C SER A 194 9.72 5.57 -6.58
N ARG A 195 8.61 6.31 -6.44
CA ARG A 195 7.36 6.01 -7.16
C ARG A 195 7.51 6.08 -8.67
N ASP A 196 8.37 6.96 -9.15
CA ASP A 196 8.73 7.06 -10.57
C ASP A 196 9.28 5.76 -11.17
N THR A 197 9.90 4.92 -10.34
CA THR A 197 10.40 3.59 -10.72
C THR A 197 9.40 2.49 -10.34
N ALA A 198 8.81 2.57 -9.16
CA ALA A 198 7.94 1.53 -8.63
C ALA A 198 6.60 1.43 -9.39
N TYR A 199 5.95 2.54 -9.68
CA TYR A 199 4.64 2.52 -10.31
C TYR A 199 4.60 1.88 -11.70
N PRO A 200 5.54 2.16 -12.63
CA PRO A 200 5.62 1.41 -13.88
C PRO A 200 5.81 -0.10 -13.66
N ASN A 201 6.61 -0.49 -12.67
CA ASN A 201 6.84 -1.90 -12.34
C ASN A 201 5.60 -2.59 -11.72
N LEU A 202 4.69 -1.83 -11.13
CA LEU A 202 3.40 -2.30 -10.64
C LEU A 202 2.31 -2.29 -11.73
N GLY A 203 2.63 -1.83 -12.94
CA GLY A 203 1.73 -1.85 -14.08
C GLY A 203 0.95 -0.55 -14.31
N LEU A 204 1.29 0.55 -13.64
CA LEU A 204 0.67 1.84 -13.93
C LEU A 204 1.20 2.41 -15.26
N ASP A 205 0.29 2.81 -16.15
CA ASP A 205 0.60 3.36 -17.45
C ASP A 205 1.04 4.82 -17.37
N ASP A 206 0.44 5.58 -16.46
CA ASP A 206 0.81 6.98 -16.24
C ASP A 206 0.87 7.31 -14.75
N PHE A 207 1.69 8.30 -14.44
CA PHE A 207 1.83 8.84 -13.09
C PHE A 207 1.84 10.37 -13.14
N ILE A 208 0.77 10.98 -12.61
CA ILE A 208 0.62 12.42 -12.48
C ILE A 208 1.10 12.82 -11.09
N SER A 209 2.35 13.20 -11.00
CA SER A 209 2.99 13.71 -9.78
C SER A 209 2.90 15.24 -9.70
N LEU A 210 3.35 15.80 -8.59
CA LEU A 210 3.36 17.25 -8.36
C LEU A 210 4.00 18.04 -9.52
N GLU A 211 5.06 17.48 -10.12
CA GLU A 211 5.78 18.13 -11.23
C GLU A 211 4.94 18.26 -12.50
N LYS A 212 4.01 17.34 -12.69
CA LYS A 212 3.10 17.34 -13.84
C LYS A 212 1.80 18.10 -13.60
N MET A 213 1.49 18.43 -12.34
CA MET A 213 0.25 19.11 -11.98
C MET A 213 0.30 20.59 -12.34
N GLN A 214 -0.79 21.11 -12.92
CA GLN A 214 -0.96 22.52 -13.22
C GLN A 214 -1.90 23.17 -12.19
N GLY A 215 -1.70 24.46 -11.92
CA GLY A 215 -2.58 25.23 -11.03
C GLY A 215 -2.51 24.87 -9.55
N VAL A 216 -1.46 24.16 -9.14
CA VAL A 216 -1.24 23.76 -7.75
C VAL A 216 -0.95 24.98 -6.88
N GLN A 217 -1.73 25.17 -5.83
CA GLN A 217 -1.49 26.20 -4.84
C GLN A 217 -0.84 25.62 -3.59
N LYS A 218 0.17 26.34 -3.06
CA LYS A 218 0.74 26.04 -1.76
C LYS A 218 -0.15 26.62 -0.66
N VAL A 219 -0.62 25.77 0.23
CA VAL A 219 -1.26 26.21 1.47
C VAL A 219 -0.30 25.92 2.61
N ARG A 220 0.23 27.00 3.25
CA ARG A 220 1.27 26.95 4.29
C ARG A 220 2.62 26.43 3.75
N ARG A 221 3.45 25.81 4.60
CA ARG A 221 4.76 25.24 4.20
C ARG A 221 4.67 23.90 3.49
N HIS A 222 3.51 23.27 3.49
CA HIS A 222 3.28 21.98 2.86
C HIS A 222 2.52 22.15 1.55
N TYR A 223 2.73 21.25 0.60
CA TYR A 223 2.02 21.24 -0.67
C TYR A 223 0.67 20.57 -0.47
N TRP A 224 -0.40 21.32 -0.64
CA TRP A 224 -1.74 20.79 -0.70
C TRP A 224 -2.30 21.12 -2.07
N THR A 225 -2.78 20.14 -2.76
CA THR A 225 -3.44 20.38 -4.03
C THR A 225 -4.89 20.76 -3.75
N THR A 226 -5.24 22.00 -4.02
CA THR A 226 -6.64 22.41 -4.19
C THR A 226 -7.03 22.43 -5.67
N GLY A 227 -6.16 21.96 -6.56
CA GLY A 227 -6.41 21.89 -7.99
C GLY A 227 -7.21 20.65 -8.34
N LEU A 228 -8.38 20.82 -8.97
CA LEU A 228 -9.02 19.77 -9.74
C LEU A 228 -8.08 19.36 -10.87
N VAL A 229 -7.71 18.07 -10.91
CA VAL A 229 -7.10 17.47 -12.09
C VAL A 229 -8.24 17.24 -13.07
N THR A 230 -8.34 18.10 -14.08
CA THR A 230 -9.25 17.88 -15.23
C THR A 230 -8.54 17.14 -16.33
#